data_83f679dbe7a67c58b2de7c310c6ada68
#
_entry.id   83f679dbe7a67c58b2de7c310c6ada68
#
_cell.length_a   1.000
_cell.length_b   1.000
_cell.length_c   1.000
_cell.angle_alpha   90.00
_cell.angle_beta   90.00
_cell.angle_gamma   90.00
#
_symmetry.space_group_name_H-M   'P 1'
#
loop_
_entity.id
_entity.type
_entity.pdbx_description
1 polymer ?
#
loop_
_entity_poly.entity_id
_entity_poly.type
_entity_poly.pdbx_seq_one_letter_code
_entity_poly.pdbx_strand_id
1 'polypeptide(L)'
;MMKQITIMASLVLMVMMAACSKKEKAFDATGTFEATEVTVSAKATGELKSFDVTEGQNIEDETLVGRIDTYQLTLKKQQLETQRGQLAASKRQLSSNRSATSSQQLDLNKQLSSLQQQIANAQRERKRYSELVNDGAVPRKQLDDIDNQIKVLNRQLEATRDQIRSSNAALAEQGKGIGAQMDGIDAQVAGIDAQQRQLDDQIANADVVAPIAGTVLEKYVEQGEYVTTGKPLFKMADTQRMFIRAYVTSAQLQNLKVGQPCKVFANYGNGQRKEYAGTVTWISSRSEFTPKTILTDDERADLVYAVKIAFDNDGFVKIGMYGEVKF
;
A
#
# COMPACT_ATOMS: atom_id res chain seq x y z
N MET A 1 -68.84 -31.86 63.62
CA MET A 1 -67.63 -32.40 62.97
C MET A 1 -67.53 -32.08 61.47
N MET A 2 -68.59 -32.19 60.63
CA MET A 2 -68.54 -31.98 59.18
C MET A 2 -68.15 -30.53 58.78
N LYS A 3 -68.57 -29.48 59.51
CA LYS A 3 -68.20 -28.06 59.16
C LYS A 3 -66.72 -27.74 59.33
N GLN A 4 -66.03 -28.39 60.22
CA GLN A 4 -64.60 -28.16 60.44
C GLN A 4 -63.74 -28.86 59.36
N ILE A 5 -64.20 -30.03 58.83
CA ILE A 5 -63.50 -30.72 57.73
C ILE A 5 -63.61 -29.95 56.42
N THR A 6 -64.77 -29.34 56.17
CA THR A 6 -64.94 -28.52 54.93
C THR A 6 -64.10 -27.19 54.94
N ILE A 7 -63.91 -26.60 56.09
CA ILE A 7 -63.04 -25.37 56.24
C ILE A 7 -61.56 -25.75 56.09
N MET A 8 -61.13 -26.89 56.64
CA MET A 8 -59.75 -27.38 56.45
C MET A 8 -59.50 -27.83 55.00
N ALA A 9 -60.43 -28.48 54.34
CA ALA A 9 -60.31 -28.84 52.93
C ALA A 9 -60.25 -27.60 52.00
N SER A 10 -61.04 -26.54 52.30
CA SER A 10 -61.00 -25.28 51.57
C SER A 10 -59.70 -24.53 51.75
N LEU A 11 -59.13 -24.58 52.98
CA LEU A 11 -57.84 -23.91 53.29
C LEU A 11 -56.65 -24.61 52.59
N VAL A 12 -56.67 -25.94 52.54
CA VAL A 12 -55.65 -26.71 51.81
C VAL A 12 -55.73 -26.54 50.30
N LEU A 13 -56.97 -26.41 49.77
CA LEU A 13 -57.14 -26.07 48.32
C LEU A 13 -56.68 -24.67 47.97
N MET A 14 -56.83 -23.68 48.87
CA MET A 14 -56.37 -22.30 48.66
C MET A 14 -54.84 -22.20 48.71
N VAL A 15 -54.18 -22.99 49.54
CA VAL A 15 -52.69 -23.07 49.60
C VAL A 15 -52.11 -23.77 48.34
N MET A 16 -52.82 -24.73 47.78
CA MET A 16 -52.37 -25.37 46.50
C MET A 16 -52.48 -24.44 45.28
N MET A 17 -53.37 -23.44 45.28
CA MET A 17 -53.47 -22.47 44.18
C MET A 17 -52.40 -21.37 44.26
N ALA A 18 -51.76 -21.14 45.41
CA ALA A 18 -50.69 -20.16 45.55
C ALA A 18 -49.30 -20.67 45.06
N ALA A 19 -49.19 -21.96 44.68
CA ALA A 19 -47.96 -22.59 44.21
C ALA A 19 -47.72 -22.48 42.68
N CYS A 20 -48.52 -21.68 41.94
CA CYS A 20 -48.18 -21.28 40.59
C CYS A 20 -47.15 -20.16 40.66
N SER A 21 -45.96 -20.46 41.17
CA SER A 21 -44.77 -19.64 41.03
C SER A 21 -44.51 -19.48 39.51
N LYS A 22 -44.62 -18.26 39.01
CA LYS A 22 -44.01 -17.89 37.73
C LYS A 22 -42.56 -18.36 37.75
N LYS A 23 -42.24 -19.43 37.02
CA LYS A 23 -40.85 -19.78 36.79
C LYS A 23 -40.19 -18.55 36.16
N GLU A 24 -39.38 -17.79 36.91
CA GLU A 24 -38.50 -16.81 36.36
C GLU A 24 -37.73 -17.48 35.22
N LYS A 25 -37.80 -16.92 34.03
CA LYS A 25 -37.00 -17.41 32.92
C LYS A 25 -35.56 -17.33 33.38
N ALA A 26 -34.87 -18.45 33.42
CA ALA A 26 -33.49 -18.53 33.89
C ALA A 26 -32.54 -17.63 33.08
N PHE A 27 -32.92 -17.32 31.83
CA PHE A 27 -32.16 -16.50 30.87
C PHE A 27 -33.11 -15.62 30.04
N ASP A 28 -32.60 -14.48 29.61
CA ASP A 28 -33.37 -13.47 28.85
C ASP A 28 -33.32 -13.71 27.35
N ALA A 29 -32.19 -14.21 26.83
CA ALA A 29 -31.98 -14.48 25.40
C ALA A 29 -31.09 -15.70 25.21
N THR A 30 -31.20 -16.32 24.03
CA THR A 30 -30.35 -17.42 23.56
C THR A 30 -29.78 -17.08 22.20
N GLY A 31 -28.62 -17.65 21.88
CA GLY A 31 -27.96 -17.39 20.62
C GLY A 31 -26.83 -18.37 20.33
N THR A 32 -26.06 -18.05 19.30
CA THR A 32 -24.86 -18.77 18.88
C THR A 32 -23.63 -17.95 19.04
N PHE A 33 -22.51 -18.56 19.40
CA PHE A 33 -21.23 -17.91 19.48
C PHE A 33 -20.62 -17.75 18.09
N GLU A 34 -20.16 -16.55 17.79
CA GLU A 34 -19.54 -16.16 16.53
C GLU A 34 -18.20 -15.46 16.82
N ALA A 35 -17.31 -15.47 15.84
CA ALA A 35 -16.07 -14.71 15.86
C ALA A 35 -15.95 -13.85 14.59
N THR A 36 -15.04 -12.89 14.58
CA THR A 36 -14.71 -12.16 13.35
C THR A 36 -13.84 -13.06 12.49
N GLU A 37 -14.41 -13.54 11.39
CA GLU A 37 -13.73 -14.40 10.42
C GLU A 37 -13.17 -13.58 9.27
N VAL A 38 -11.95 -13.91 8.84
CA VAL A 38 -11.29 -13.34 7.66
C VAL A 38 -10.82 -14.46 6.75
N THR A 39 -11.19 -14.37 5.47
CA THR A 39 -10.67 -15.27 4.44
C THR A 39 -9.45 -14.60 3.80
N VAL A 40 -8.29 -15.22 3.94
CA VAL A 40 -7.04 -14.79 3.31
C VAL A 40 -6.98 -15.37 1.92
N SER A 41 -6.89 -14.50 0.91
CA SER A 41 -6.85 -14.87 -0.50
C SER A 41 -5.52 -14.49 -1.13
N ALA A 42 -5.10 -15.23 -2.16
CA ALA A 42 -3.90 -14.93 -2.93
C ALA A 42 -3.99 -13.54 -3.58
N LYS A 43 -2.97 -12.72 -3.40
CA LYS A 43 -2.84 -11.39 -4.03
C LYS A 43 -2.02 -11.43 -5.32
N ALA A 44 -1.33 -12.57 -5.59
CA ALA A 44 -0.55 -12.81 -6.80
C ALA A 44 -0.94 -14.15 -7.43
N THR A 45 -0.48 -14.35 -8.66
CA THR A 45 -0.69 -15.60 -9.41
C THR A 45 0.63 -16.33 -9.56
N GLY A 46 0.66 -17.62 -9.21
CA GLY A 46 1.84 -18.48 -9.31
C GLY A 46 1.72 -19.74 -8.49
N GLU A 47 2.79 -20.54 -8.44
CA GLU A 47 2.90 -21.72 -7.58
C GLU A 47 3.16 -21.30 -6.14
N LEU A 48 2.50 -21.90 -5.17
CA LEU A 48 2.68 -21.67 -3.73
C LEU A 48 3.95 -22.40 -3.25
N LYS A 49 5.10 -21.73 -3.28
CA LYS A 49 6.42 -22.32 -2.95
C LYS A 49 6.58 -22.72 -1.50
N SER A 50 6.00 -21.96 -0.59
CA SER A 50 5.95 -22.26 0.84
C SER A 50 4.58 -21.90 1.38
N PHE A 51 4.04 -22.72 2.29
CA PHE A 51 2.78 -22.45 2.94
C PHE A 51 2.74 -23.18 4.28
N ASP A 52 3.10 -22.47 5.34
CA ASP A 52 3.20 -23.00 6.70
C ASP A 52 1.95 -22.63 7.51
N VAL A 53 0.82 -23.22 7.12
CA VAL A 53 -0.48 -23.02 7.76
C VAL A 53 -1.08 -24.38 8.08
N THR A 54 -1.49 -24.54 9.35
CA THR A 54 -2.20 -25.72 9.83
C THR A 54 -3.52 -25.33 10.51
N GLU A 55 -4.57 -26.11 10.31
CA GLU A 55 -5.84 -25.88 10.99
C GLU A 55 -5.70 -25.99 12.51
N GLY A 56 -6.30 -25.05 13.23
CA GLY A 56 -6.15 -24.92 14.68
C GLY A 56 -4.91 -24.17 15.16
N GLN A 57 -4.00 -23.79 14.26
CA GLN A 57 -2.80 -23.00 14.60
C GLN A 57 -3.19 -21.57 14.95
N ASN A 58 -2.58 -21.03 16.02
CA ASN A 58 -2.65 -19.60 16.33
C ASN A 58 -1.54 -18.86 15.58
N ILE A 59 -1.90 -17.80 14.87
CA ILE A 59 -0.99 -16.97 14.09
C ILE A 59 -1.12 -15.53 14.58
N GLU A 60 0.01 -14.84 14.75
CA GLU A 60 0.06 -13.42 15.09
C GLU A 60 -0.22 -12.56 13.86
N ASP A 61 -0.64 -11.33 14.08
CA ASP A 61 -0.84 -10.34 13.03
C ASP A 61 0.45 -10.09 12.23
N GLU A 62 0.30 -9.81 10.94
CA GLU A 62 1.40 -9.56 9.99
C GLU A 62 2.43 -10.70 9.84
N THR A 63 2.14 -11.90 10.36
CA THR A 63 3.01 -13.07 10.21
C THR A 63 3.03 -13.56 8.77
N LEU A 64 4.22 -13.73 8.20
CA LEU A 64 4.42 -14.36 6.88
C LEU A 64 4.16 -15.86 7.01
N VAL A 65 3.14 -16.36 6.33
CA VAL A 65 2.68 -17.76 6.40
C VAL A 65 2.88 -18.52 5.08
N GLY A 66 3.26 -17.83 4.01
CA GLY A 66 3.50 -18.47 2.72
C GLY A 66 4.09 -17.52 1.69
N ARG A 67 4.56 -18.10 0.58
CA ARG A 67 5.11 -17.34 -0.54
C ARG A 67 4.74 -17.97 -1.87
N ILE A 68 4.21 -17.14 -2.77
CA ILE A 68 3.93 -17.49 -4.15
C ILE A 68 5.19 -17.26 -4.99
N ASP A 69 5.44 -18.09 -6.00
CA ASP A 69 6.61 -17.99 -6.88
C ASP A 69 6.63 -16.65 -7.65
N THR A 70 7.72 -15.91 -7.47
CA THR A 70 7.97 -14.62 -8.14
C THR A 70 9.11 -14.68 -9.15
N TYR A 71 9.62 -15.88 -9.48
CA TYR A 71 10.81 -16.01 -10.31
C TYR A 71 10.67 -15.28 -11.65
N GLN A 72 9.54 -15.42 -12.34
CA GLN A 72 9.28 -14.74 -13.63
C GLN A 72 9.21 -13.20 -13.47
N LEU A 73 8.64 -12.70 -12.36
CA LEU A 73 8.60 -11.27 -12.08
C LEU A 73 10.01 -10.72 -11.82
N THR A 74 10.81 -11.47 -11.09
CA THR A 74 12.22 -11.11 -10.79
C THR A 74 13.06 -11.05 -12.06
N LEU A 75 12.91 -12.02 -12.98
CA LEU A 75 13.58 -11.99 -14.28
C LEU A 75 13.16 -10.77 -15.11
N LYS A 76 11.88 -10.44 -15.13
CA LYS A 76 11.38 -9.26 -15.83
C LYS A 76 11.91 -7.96 -15.23
N LYS A 77 12.02 -7.88 -13.91
CA LYS A 77 12.67 -6.74 -13.22
C LYS A 77 14.12 -6.59 -13.65
N GLN A 78 14.89 -7.68 -13.67
CA GLN A 78 16.29 -7.70 -14.13
C GLN A 78 16.43 -7.25 -15.59
N GLN A 79 15.49 -7.64 -16.46
CA GLN A 79 15.46 -7.17 -17.84
C GLN A 79 15.28 -5.65 -17.93
N LEU A 80 14.36 -5.08 -17.14
CA LEU A 80 14.16 -3.62 -17.07
C LEU A 80 15.40 -2.89 -16.52
N GLU A 81 16.08 -3.44 -15.52
CA GLU A 81 17.34 -2.90 -15.01
C GLU A 81 18.44 -2.87 -16.08
N THR A 82 18.55 -3.91 -16.88
CA THR A 82 19.48 -3.96 -18.03
C THR A 82 19.14 -2.88 -19.06
N GLN A 83 17.87 -2.71 -19.38
CA GLN A 83 17.40 -1.69 -20.32
C GLN A 83 17.68 -0.27 -19.79
N ARG A 84 17.45 -0.03 -18.49
CA ARG A 84 17.81 1.22 -17.80
C ARG A 84 19.31 1.50 -17.88
N GLY A 85 20.14 0.46 -17.69
CA GLY A 85 21.60 0.54 -17.84
C GLY A 85 22.04 0.97 -19.24
N GLN A 86 21.39 0.45 -20.29
CA GLN A 86 21.63 0.86 -21.67
C GLN A 86 21.29 2.33 -21.93
N LEU A 87 20.14 2.80 -21.44
CA LEU A 87 19.73 4.19 -21.53
C LEU A 87 20.71 5.14 -20.78
N ALA A 88 21.17 4.72 -19.61
CA ALA A 88 22.17 5.47 -18.86
C ALA A 88 23.52 5.55 -19.59
N ALA A 89 23.92 4.51 -20.33
CA ALA A 89 25.12 4.52 -21.19
C ALA A 89 24.95 5.48 -22.36
N SER A 90 23.79 5.46 -23.03
CA SER A 90 23.45 6.39 -24.10
C SER A 90 23.47 7.84 -23.63
N LYS A 91 22.91 8.12 -22.45
CA LYS A 91 22.94 9.46 -21.85
C LYS A 91 24.37 9.95 -21.56
N ARG A 92 25.26 9.07 -21.06
CA ARG A 92 26.68 9.38 -20.85
C ARG A 92 27.39 9.72 -22.18
N GLN A 93 27.09 8.97 -23.25
CA GLN A 93 27.64 9.25 -24.58
C GLN A 93 27.22 10.63 -25.09
N LEU A 94 25.95 10.99 -24.96
CA LEU A 94 25.44 12.32 -25.32
C LEU A 94 26.11 13.45 -24.49
N SER A 95 26.29 13.21 -23.20
CA SER A 95 27.01 14.15 -22.32
C SER A 95 28.47 14.37 -22.74
N SER A 96 29.16 13.28 -23.13
CA SER A 96 30.54 13.37 -23.66
C SER A 96 30.59 14.15 -24.95
N ASN A 97 29.65 13.93 -25.86
CA ASN A 97 29.54 14.68 -27.10
C ASN A 97 29.34 16.21 -26.84
N ARG A 98 28.48 16.54 -25.86
CA ARG A 98 28.25 17.94 -25.43
C ARG A 98 29.55 18.59 -24.89
N SER A 99 30.33 17.83 -24.10
CA SER A 99 31.61 18.33 -23.56
C SER A 99 32.65 18.55 -24.65
N ALA A 100 32.75 17.66 -25.64
CA ALA A 100 33.63 17.82 -26.78
C ALA A 100 33.29 19.11 -27.58
N THR A 101 32.02 19.37 -27.82
CA THR A 101 31.49 20.57 -28.45
C THR A 101 31.92 21.85 -27.71
N SER A 102 31.81 21.85 -26.37
CA SER A 102 32.25 22.98 -25.53
C SER A 102 33.76 23.22 -25.60
N SER A 103 34.55 22.16 -25.67
CA SER A 103 36.02 22.27 -25.81
C SER A 103 36.44 22.91 -27.13
N GLN A 104 35.77 22.58 -28.23
CA GLN A 104 36.00 23.21 -29.54
C GLN A 104 35.74 24.72 -29.52
N GLN A 105 34.69 25.15 -28.83
CA GLN A 105 34.39 26.58 -28.65
C GLN A 105 35.49 27.30 -27.88
N LEU A 106 36.06 26.66 -26.83
CA LEU A 106 37.14 27.22 -26.04
C LEU A 106 38.42 27.45 -26.88
N ASP A 107 38.74 26.52 -27.78
CA ASP A 107 39.92 26.65 -28.64
C ASP A 107 39.78 27.75 -29.66
N LEU A 108 38.62 27.97 -30.24
CA LEU A 108 38.37 29.14 -31.11
C LEU A 108 38.53 30.46 -30.34
N ASN A 109 38.09 30.54 -29.10
CA ASN A 109 38.28 31.73 -28.27
C ASN A 109 39.76 31.99 -27.92
N LYS A 110 40.58 30.95 -27.73
CA LYS A 110 42.04 31.10 -27.56
C LYS A 110 42.71 31.68 -28.80
N GLN A 111 42.31 31.22 -30.00
CA GLN A 111 42.82 31.79 -31.28
C GLN A 111 42.45 33.27 -31.39
N LEU A 112 41.23 33.66 -31.06
CA LEU A 112 40.81 35.06 -31.04
C LEU A 112 41.69 35.91 -30.11
N SER A 113 41.94 35.43 -28.88
CA SER A 113 42.79 36.12 -27.90
C SER A 113 44.22 36.27 -28.41
N SER A 114 44.79 35.28 -29.08
CA SER A 114 46.12 35.33 -29.67
C SER A 114 46.22 36.38 -30.77
N LEU A 115 45.22 36.44 -31.67
CA LEU A 115 45.19 37.47 -32.72
C LEU A 115 45.04 38.85 -32.12
N GLN A 116 44.23 39.08 -31.12
CA GLN A 116 44.11 40.36 -30.41
C GLN A 116 45.44 40.83 -29.80
N GLN A 117 46.17 39.86 -29.19
CA GLN A 117 47.50 40.15 -28.63
C GLN A 117 48.51 40.54 -29.71
N GLN A 118 48.52 39.89 -30.88
CA GLN A 118 49.38 40.20 -31.99
C GLN A 118 49.06 41.60 -32.53
N ILE A 119 47.80 41.99 -32.70
CA ILE A 119 47.37 43.30 -33.09
C ILE A 119 47.86 44.36 -32.10
N ALA A 120 47.64 44.09 -30.78
CA ALA A 120 48.11 45.03 -29.75
C ALA A 120 49.65 45.25 -29.75
N ASN A 121 50.40 44.19 -30.07
CA ASN A 121 51.87 44.31 -30.23
C ASN A 121 52.24 45.14 -31.45
N ALA A 122 51.65 44.84 -32.61
CA ALA A 122 51.89 45.60 -33.83
C ALA A 122 51.50 47.11 -33.73
N GLN A 123 50.39 47.39 -32.99
CA GLN A 123 49.99 48.77 -32.70
C GLN A 123 51.02 49.54 -31.84
N ARG A 124 51.60 48.84 -30.83
CA ARG A 124 52.70 49.47 -30.03
C ARG A 124 53.93 49.69 -30.85
N GLU A 125 54.27 48.77 -31.73
CA GLU A 125 55.36 48.88 -32.63
C GLU A 125 55.15 50.07 -33.66
N ARG A 126 53.95 50.14 -34.25
CA ARG A 126 53.52 51.22 -35.11
C ARG A 126 53.69 52.55 -34.42
N LYS A 127 53.30 52.74 -33.18
CA LYS A 127 53.43 53.97 -32.41
C LYS A 127 54.92 54.35 -32.30
N ARG A 128 55.78 53.44 -31.90
CA ARG A 128 57.23 53.68 -31.79
C ARG A 128 57.85 54.08 -33.13
N TYR A 129 57.53 53.35 -34.21
CA TYR A 129 58.06 53.67 -35.52
C TYR A 129 57.52 55.02 -36.11
N SER A 130 56.28 55.34 -35.76
CA SER A 130 55.71 56.65 -36.14
C SER A 130 56.51 57.82 -35.51
N GLU A 131 56.94 57.71 -34.27
CA GLU A 131 57.81 58.70 -33.61
C GLU A 131 59.19 58.77 -34.29
N LEU A 132 59.84 57.64 -34.57
CA LEU A 132 61.13 57.54 -35.20
C LEU A 132 61.12 58.09 -36.66
N VAL A 133 60.06 57.93 -37.43
CA VAL A 133 59.87 58.48 -38.77
C VAL A 133 59.74 60.00 -38.70
N ASN A 134 58.99 60.50 -37.71
CA ASN A 134 58.86 61.98 -37.53
C ASN A 134 60.18 62.64 -37.19
N ASP A 135 61.03 61.89 -36.44
CA ASP A 135 62.39 62.38 -36.10
C ASP A 135 63.44 62.18 -37.24
N GLY A 136 62.97 61.59 -38.37
CA GLY A 136 63.85 61.31 -39.52
C GLY A 136 64.85 60.15 -39.30
N ALA A 137 64.70 59.36 -38.22
CA ALA A 137 65.63 58.32 -37.84
C ALA A 137 65.46 57.01 -38.64
N VAL A 138 64.27 56.75 -39.27
CA VAL A 138 63.97 55.54 -40.05
C VAL A 138 63.20 55.91 -41.33
N PRO A 139 63.29 55.09 -42.42
CA PRO A 139 62.53 55.32 -43.66
C PRO A 139 61.02 55.04 -43.42
N ARG A 140 60.16 55.85 -44.04
CA ARG A 140 58.70 55.77 -43.99
C ARG A 140 58.15 54.40 -44.42
N LYS A 141 58.86 53.72 -45.31
CA LYS A 141 58.52 52.37 -45.76
C LYS A 141 58.31 51.35 -44.57
N GLN A 142 59.12 51.47 -43.51
CA GLN A 142 58.97 50.57 -42.35
C GLN A 142 57.67 50.81 -41.61
N LEU A 143 57.19 52.06 -41.51
CA LEU A 143 55.85 52.32 -40.92
C LEU A 143 54.75 51.81 -41.82
N ASP A 144 54.86 51.96 -43.17
CA ASP A 144 53.86 51.44 -44.12
C ASP A 144 53.79 49.94 -44.10
N ASP A 145 54.91 49.24 -43.89
CA ASP A 145 54.93 47.75 -43.74
C ASP A 145 54.18 47.30 -42.47
N ILE A 146 54.38 47.97 -41.33
CA ILE A 146 53.67 47.73 -40.08
C ILE A 146 52.18 48.04 -40.23
N ASP A 147 51.79 49.11 -40.90
CA ASP A 147 50.39 49.44 -41.18
C ASP A 147 49.73 48.38 -42.06
N ASN A 148 50.41 47.83 -43.04
CA ASN A 148 49.91 46.72 -43.85
C ASN A 148 49.79 45.47 -43.04
N GLN A 149 50.73 45.14 -42.12
CA GLN A 149 50.63 44.00 -41.23
C GLN A 149 49.43 44.10 -40.30
N ILE A 150 49.15 45.25 -39.70
CA ILE A 150 47.98 45.54 -38.87
C ILE A 150 46.69 45.33 -39.67
N LYS A 151 46.63 45.78 -40.94
CA LYS A 151 45.46 45.54 -41.82
C LYS A 151 45.22 44.08 -42.06
N VAL A 152 46.27 43.29 -42.32
CA VAL A 152 46.17 41.85 -42.50
C VAL A 152 45.64 41.14 -41.20
N LEU A 153 46.23 41.46 -40.04
CA LEU A 153 45.84 40.96 -38.76
C LEU A 153 44.38 41.32 -38.43
N ASN A 154 43.93 42.54 -38.71
CA ASN A 154 42.51 42.90 -38.49
C ASN A 154 41.55 42.08 -39.38
N ARG A 155 41.91 41.87 -40.68
CA ARG A 155 41.09 40.99 -41.54
C ARG A 155 41.03 39.56 -41.04
N GLN A 156 42.14 39.02 -40.52
CA GLN A 156 42.15 37.69 -39.88
C GLN A 156 41.30 37.68 -38.62
N LEU A 157 41.34 38.75 -37.81
CA LEU A 157 40.50 38.88 -36.60
C LEU A 157 39.01 38.87 -36.97
N GLU A 158 38.62 39.66 -38.01
CA GLU A 158 37.22 39.66 -38.49
C GLU A 158 36.78 38.26 -38.99
N ALA A 159 37.60 37.63 -39.85
CA ALA A 159 37.32 36.30 -40.35
C ALA A 159 37.18 35.26 -39.21
N THR A 160 38.05 35.34 -38.17
CA THR A 160 37.99 34.45 -37.00
C THR A 160 36.75 34.74 -36.17
N ARG A 161 36.33 35.99 -36.01
CA ARG A 161 35.09 36.37 -35.33
C ARG A 161 33.85 35.83 -36.04
N ASP A 162 33.81 35.91 -37.35
CA ASP A 162 32.71 35.37 -38.16
C ASP A 162 32.66 33.84 -38.07
N GLN A 163 33.84 33.21 -38.11
CA GLN A 163 33.94 31.74 -37.87
C GLN A 163 33.41 31.33 -36.49
N ILE A 164 33.79 32.10 -35.44
CA ILE A 164 33.29 31.86 -34.08
C ILE A 164 31.78 32.05 -34.02
N ARG A 165 31.24 33.11 -34.63
CA ARG A 165 29.81 33.40 -34.69
C ARG A 165 29.04 32.27 -35.35
N SER A 166 29.50 31.80 -36.50
CA SER A 166 28.92 30.68 -37.24
C SER A 166 29.01 29.38 -36.44
N SER A 167 30.19 29.10 -35.86
CA SER A 167 30.40 27.91 -35.03
C SER A 167 29.48 27.90 -33.78
N ASN A 168 29.38 29.06 -33.09
CA ASN A 168 28.52 29.19 -31.90
C ASN A 168 27.05 28.96 -32.24
N ALA A 169 26.57 29.42 -33.39
CA ALA A 169 25.20 29.17 -33.83
C ALA A 169 24.96 27.66 -34.08
N ALA A 170 25.90 27.02 -34.81
CA ALA A 170 25.83 25.58 -35.06
C ALA A 170 25.88 24.73 -33.75
N LEU A 171 26.78 25.10 -32.81
CA LEU A 171 26.94 24.46 -31.53
C LEU A 171 25.69 24.64 -30.62
N ALA A 172 25.05 25.81 -30.69
CA ALA A 172 23.81 26.09 -29.97
C ALA A 172 22.67 25.18 -30.46
N GLU A 173 22.51 25.02 -31.78
CA GLU A 173 21.50 24.11 -32.35
C GLU A 173 21.81 22.64 -32.05
N GLN A 174 23.07 22.23 -32.16
CA GLN A 174 23.49 20.90 -31.75
C GLN A 174 23.22 20.64 -30.27
N GLY A 175 23.50 21.64 -29.40
CA GLY A 175 23.24 21.57 -27.98
C GLY A 175 21.75 21.37 -27.63
N LYS A 176 20.86 22.08 -28.35
CA LYS A 176 19.40 21.90 -28.25
C LYS A 176 18.99 20.49 -28.67
N GLY A 177 19.52 19.97 -29.78
CA GLY A 177 19.25 18.61 -30.25
C GLY A 177 19.67 17.54 -29.23
N ILE A 178 20.89 17.71 -28.65
CA ILE A 178 21.37 16.83 -27.58
C ILE A 178 20.46 16.93 -26.34
N GLY A 179 20.03 18.13 -25.96
CA GLY A 179 19.11 18.37 -24.87
C GLY A 179 17.80 17.60 -25.07
N ALA A 180 17.16 17.76 -26.22
CA ALA A 180 15.92 17.06 -26.55
C ALA A 180 16.08 15.51 -26.55
N GLN A 181 17.23 14.99 -26.99
CA GLN A 181 17.52 13.55 -26.91
C GLN A 181 17.69 13.07 -25.47
N MET A 182 18.34 13.86 -24.61
CA MET A 182 18.48 13.55 -23.18
C MET A 182 17.13 13.56 -22.47
N ASP A 183 16.28 14.53 -22.75
CA ASP A 183 14.92 14.62 -22.22
C ASP A 183 14.07 13.40 -22.65
N GLY A 184 14.22 12.95 -23.90
CA GLY A 184 13.60 11.75 -24.39
C GLY A 184 14.07 10.49 -23.66
N ILE A 185 15.36 10.37 -23.34
CA ILE A 185 15.91 9.29 -22.53
C ILE A 185 15.36 9.36 -21.09
N ASP A 186 15.28 10.54 -20.50
CA ASP A 186 14.74 10.70 -19.14
C ASP A 186 13.26 10.29 -19.07
N ALA A 187 12.47 10.60 -20.09
CA ALA A 187 11.09 10.12 -20.18
C ALA A 187 11.01 8.58 -20.29
N GLN A 188 11.91 7.95 -21.06
CA GLN A 188 11.97 6.49 -21.14
C GLN A 188 12.39 5.85 -19.82
N VAL A 189 13.37 6.41 -19.11
CA VAL A 189 13.79 5.97 -17.77
C VAL A 189 12.63 6.08 -16.78
N ALA A 190 11.90 7.20 -16.79
CA ALA A 190 10.71 7.36 -15.94
C ALA A 190 9.64 6.29 -16.21
N GLY A 191 9.45 5.90 -17.47
CA GLY A 191 8.57 4.80 -17.85
C GLY A 191 9.04 3.44 -17.29
N ILE A 192 10.34 3.17 -17.37
CA ILE A 192 10.94 1.95 -16.79
C ILE A 192 10.79 1.95 -15.26
N ASP A 193 11.06 3.07 -14.61
CA ASP A 193 10.92 3.19 -13.14
C ASP A 193 9.47 2.95 -12.69
N ALA A 194 8.48 3.38 -13.47
CA ALA A 194 7.07 3.07 -13.20
C ALA A 194 6.76 1.58 -13.34
N GLN A 195 7.29 0.92 -14.38
CA GLN A 195 7.13 -0.54 -14.56
C GLN A 195 7.84 -1.33 -13.46
N GLN A 196 9.02 -0.90 -13.01
CA GLN A 196 9.72 -1.52 -11.88
C GLN A 196 8.90 -1.44 -10.59
N ARG A 197 8.33 -0.27 -10.26
CA ARG A 197 7.45 -0.13 -9.09
C ARG A 197 6.25 -1.06 -9.15
N GLN A 198 5.65 -1.21 -10.33
CA GLN A 198 4.54 -2.16 -10.52
C GLN A 198 4.97 -3.61 -10.27
N LEU A 199 6.17 -4.01 -10.75
CA LEU A 199 6.70 -5.35 -10.48
C LEU A 199 7.05 -5.54 -9.01
N ASP A 200 7.59 -4.52 -8.34
CA ASP A 200 7.90 -4.58 -6.90
C ASP A 200 6.63 -4.78 -6.07
N ASP A 201 5.54 -4.09 -6.41
CA ASP A 201 4.24 -4.30 -5.79
C ASP A 201 3.70 -5.71 -6.03
N GLN A 202 3.82 -6.24 -7.25
CA GLN A 202 3.42 -7.62 -7.56
C GLN A 202 4.26 -8.65 -6.81
N ILE A 203 5.57 -8.41 -6.64
CA ILE A 203 6.48 -9.28 -5.87
C ILE A 203 6.13 -9.22 -4.38
N ALA A 204 5.87 -8.04 -3.83
CA ALA A 204 5.44 -7.89 -2.44
C ALA A 204 4.09 -8.58 -2.17
N ASN A 205 3.16 -8.51 -3.12
CA ASN A 205 1.86 -9.17 -3.04
C ASN A 205 1.94 -10.71 -3.16
N ALA A 206 3.10 -11.27 -3.49
CA ALA A 206 3.32 -12.71 -3.49
C ALA A 206 3.59 -13.28 -2.09
N ASP A 207 3.93 -12.44 -1.12
CA ASP A 207 4.03 -12.83 0.28
C ASP A 207 2.62 -12.94 0.87
N VAL A 208 2.30 -14.11 1.44
CA VAL A 208 1.03 -14.39 2.10
C VAL A 208 1.21 -14.12 3.59
N VAL A 209 0.55 -13.06 4.07
CA VAL A 209 0.62 -12.66 5.48
C VAL A 209 -0.74 -12.77 6.15
N ALA A 210 -0.76 -13.09 7.45
CA ALA A 210 -1.97 -13.09 8.27
C ALA A 210 -2.42 -11.64 8.53
N PRO A 211 -3.66 -11.25 8.19
CA PRO A 211 -4.14 -9.87 8.34
C PRO A 211 -4.64 -9.53 9.74
N ILE A 212 -4.74 -10.48 10.63
CA ILE A 212 -5.16 -10.35 12.03
C ILE A 212 -4.45 -11.41 12.88
N ALA A 213 -4.32 -11.20 14.17
CA ALA A 213 -4.02 -12.26 15.11
C ALA A 213 -5.24 -13.16 15.30
N GLY A 214 -5.05 -14.49 15.28
CA GLY A 214 -6.17 -15.42 15.44
C GLY A 214 -5.82 -16.87 15.15
N THR A 215 -6.85 -17.71 15.15
CA THR A 215 -6.74 -19.15 14.90
C THR A 215 -7.15 -19.47 13.47
N VAL A 216 -6.40 -20.32 12.79
CA VAL A 216 -6.75 -20.86 11.49
C VAL A 216 -7.94 -21.80 11.64
N LEU A 217 -9.03 -21.52 10.94
CA LEU A 217 -10.24 -22.35 10.97
C LEU A 217 -10.22 -23.43 9.89
N GLU A 218 -9.79 -23.06 8.69
CA GLU A 218 -9.88 -23.93 7.52
C GLU A 218 -8.76 -23.58 6.53
N LYS A 219 -8.16 -24.59 5.93
CA LYS A 219 -7.12 -24.48 4.92
C LYS A 219 -7.66 -24.96 3.58
N TYR A 220 -7.56 -24.11 2.53
CA TYR A 220 -8.17 -24.40 1.23
C TYR A 220 -7.18 -24.88 0.17
N VAL A 221 -5.87 -24.70 0.40
CA VAL A 221 -4.81 -25.02 -0.57
C VAL A 221 -3.61 -25.64 0.12
N GLU A 222 -2.83 -26.39 -0.65
CA GLU A 222 -1.58 -27.00 -0.18
C GLU A 222 -0.36 -26.35 -0.85
N GLN A 223 0.80 -26.48 -0.19
CA GLN A 223 2.08 -26.11 -0.79
C GLN A 223 2.29 -26.84 -2.11
N GLY A 224 2.79 -26.16 -3.13
CA GLY A 224 2.99 -26.68 -4.48
C GLY A 224 1.78 -26.50 -5.40
N GLU A 225 0.61 -26.10 -4.89
CA GLU A 225 -0.52 -25.78 -5.75
C GLU A 225 -0.32 -24.47 -6.51
N TYR A 226 -0.90 -24.41 -7.71
CA TYR A 226 -0.97 -23.18 -8.49
C TYR A 226 -2.20 -22.36 -8.06
N VAL A 227 -1.96 -21.10 -7.66
CA VAL A 227 -3.00 -20.19 -7.21
C VAL A 227 -3.09 -18.98 -8.14
N THR A 228 -4.29 -18.42 -8.23
CA THR A 228 -4.58 -17.19 -8.98
C THR A 228 -5.03 -16.10 -8.02
N THR A 229 -4.82 -14.84 -8.40
CA THR A 229 -5.29 -13.70 -7.60
C THR A 229 -6.78 -13.83 -7.25
N GLY A 230 -7.11 -13.68 -5.98
CA GLY A 230 -8.46 -13.83 -5.44
C GLY A 230 -8.81 -15.26 -4.98
N LYS A 231 -8.00 -16.30 -5.28
CA LYS A 231 -8.25 -17.66 -4.78
C LYS A 231 -8.10 -17.67 -3.25
N PRO A 232 -9.10 -18.15 -2.49
CA PRO A 232 -8.98 -18.35 -1.04
C PRO A 232 -7.85 -19.32 -0.72
N LEU A 233 -7.01 -18.98 0.25
CA LEU A 233 -5.90 -19.81 0.72
C LEU A 233 -6.23 -20.49 2.06
N PHE A 234 -6.72 -19.71 3.01
CA PHE A 234 -7.15 -20.20 4.32
C PHE A 234 -8.12 -19.20 4.96
N LYS A 235 -8.83 -19.67 5.97
CA LYS A 235 -9.76 -18.88 6.79
C LYS A 235 -9.25 -18.82 8.21
N MET A 236 -9.29 -17.66 8.84
CA MET A 236 -8.90 -17.47 10.23
C MET A 236 -9.90 -16.61 10.98
N ALA A 237 -9.90 -16.70 12.30
CA ALA A 237 -10.75 -15.90 13.17
C ALA A 237 -10.05 -15.47 14.45
N ASP A 238 -10.41 -14.30 14.96
CA ASP A 238 -10.09 -13.89 16.31
C ASP A 238 -10.94 -14.68 17.30
N THR A 239 -10.38 -15.78 17.81
CA THR A 239 -11.07 -16.66 18.76
C THR A 239 -10.89 -16.22 20.23
N GLN A 240 -10.12 -15.18 20.52
CA GLN A 240 -9.97 -14.60 21.84
C GLN A 240 -11.07 -13.58 22.14
N ARG A 241 -11.42 -12.74 21.17
CA ARG A 241 -12.52 -11.77 21.26
C ARG A 241 -13.69 -12.28 20.43
N MET A 242 -14.63 -12.93 21.09
CA MET A 242 -15.81 -13.50 20.46
C MET A 242 -17.06 -12.70 20.80
N PHE A 243 -18.12 -12.99 20.12
CA PHE A 243 -19.44 -12.46 20.46
C PHE A 243 -20.51 -13.55 20.37
N ILE A 244 -21.53 -13.41 21.19
CA ILE A 244 -22.75 -14.18 21.03
C ILE A 244 -23.75 -13.34 20.24
N ARG A 245 -24.31 -13.93 19.19
CA ARG A 245 -25.45 -13.38 18.47
C ARG A 245 -26.72 -13.98 19.09
N ALA A 246 -27.30 -13.22 20.01
CA ALA A 246 -28.49 -13.60 20.73
C ALA A 246 -29.74 -12.90 20.15
N TYR A 247 -30.91 -13.47 20.41
CA TYR A 247 -32.17 -12.97 19.90
C TYR A 247 -33.07 -12.54 21.03
N VAL A 248 -33.55 -11.32 20.98
CA VAL A 248 -34.46 -10.71 21.98
C VAL A 248 -35.79 -10.34 21.37
N THR A 249 -36.84 -10.38 22.14
CA THR A 249 -38.17 -9.93 21.75
C THR A 249 -38.31 -8.43 21.80
N SER A 250 -39.33 -7.86 21.13
CA SER A 250 -39.61 -6.40 21.19
C SER A 250 -39.82 -5.87 22.59
N ALA A 251 -40.39 -6.67 23.49
CA ALA A 251 -40.60 -6.30 24.90
C ALA A 251 -39.27 -6.17 25.66
N GLN A 252 -38.31 -7.05 25.39
CA GLN A 252 -36.98 -7.03 26.03
C GLN A 252 -36.12 -5.89 25.49
N LEU A 253 -36.31 -5.54 24.19
CA LEU A 253 -35.55 -4.49 23.52
C LEU A 253 -35.72 -3.10 24.18
N GLN A 254 -36.85 -2.83 24.81
CA GLN A 254 -37.12 -1.55 25.49
C GLN A 254 -36.11 -1.21 26.59
N ASN A 255 -35.57 -2.26 27.25
CA ASN A 255 -34.64 -2.12 28.38
C ASN A 255 -33.18 -2.35 28.00
N LEU A 256 -32.89 -2.56 26.71
CA LEU A 256 -31.57 -2.94 26.24
C LEU A 256 -30.87 -1.74 25.60
N LYS A 257 -29.59 -1.50 25.96
CA LYS A 257 -28.78 -0.42 25.41
C LYS A 257 -27.41 -0.93 24.99
N VAL A 258 -26.89 -0.36 23.91
CA VAL A 258 -25.50 -0.59 23.52
C VAL A 258 -24.58 -0.04 24.63
N GLY A 259 -23.54 -0.82 24.98
CA GLY A 259 -22.65 -0.54 26.11
C GLY A 259 -23.13 -1.14 27.45
N GLN A 260 -24.30 -1.75 27.50
CA GLN A 260 -24.81 -2.38 28.72
C GLN A 260 -24.00 -3.65 29.06
N PRO A 261 -23.50 -3.80 30.29
CA PRO A 261 -22.91 -5.04 30.77
C PRO A 261 -23.97 -6.12 30.94
N CYS A 262 -23.63 -7.38 30.66
CA CYS A 262 -24.50 -8.52 30.80
C CYS A 262 -23.67 -9.78 31.06
N LYS A 263 -24.35 -10.89 31.37
CA LYS A 263 -23.73 -12.19 31.62
C LYS A 263 -24.00 -13.10 30.44
N VAL A 264 -22.95 -13.72 29.94
CA VAL A 264 -23.01 -14.70 28.85
C VAL A 264 -22.69 -16.09 29.44
N PHE A 265 -23.47 -17.05 29.10
CA PHE A 265 -23.32 -18.43 29.58
C PHE A 265 -23.10 -19.39 28.42
N ALA A 266 -21.95 -20.06 28.43
CA ALA A 266 -21.68 -21.16 27.51
C ALA A 266 -22.09 -22.49 28.15
N ASN A 267 -22.82 -23.33 27.41
CA ASN A 267 -23.33 -24.60 27.91
C ASN A 267 -22.30 -25.71 27.68
N TYR A 268 -21.92 -26.42 28.78
CA TYR A 268 -20.98 -27.54 28.74
C TYR A 268 -21.66 -28.88 28.50
N GLY A 269 -22.99 -28.92 28.40
CA GLY A 269 -23.74 -30.15 28.52
C GLY A 269 -23.97 -30.56 29.99
N ASN A 270 -24.77 -31.54 30.22
CA ASN A 270 -25.15 -32.05 31.56
C ASN A 270 -25.62 -30.95 32.56
N GLY A 271 -26.11 -29.82 32.05
CA GLY A 271 -26.57 -28.70 32.89
C GLY A 271 -25.50 -27.82 33.47
N GLN A 272 -24.22 -28.07 33.15
CA GLN A 272 -23.12 -27.24 33.58
C GLN A 272 -22.95 -26.04 32.63
N ARG A 273 -22.72 -24.85 33.19
CA ARG A 273 -22.56 -23.59 32.45
C ARG A 273 -21.34 -22.83 32.93
N LYS A 274 -20.65 -22.19 32.03
CA LYS A 274 -19.57 -21.24 32.34
C LYS A 274 -20.03 -19.84 32.05
N GLU A 275 -19.85 -18.96 33.05
CA GLU A 275 -20.21 -17.56 32.95
C GLU A 275 -19.03 -16.72 32.42
N TYR A 276 -19.32 -15.79 31.51
CA TYR A 276 -18.43 -14.78 31.00
C TYR A 276 -19.06 -13.41 31.17
N ALA A 277 -18.23 -12.40 31.46
CA ALA A 277 -18.66 -11.01 31.45
C ALA A 277 -18.76 -10.54 30.00
N GLY A 278 -19.94 -10.09 29.60
CA GLY A 278 -20.21 -9.61 28.25
C GLY A 278 -20.64 -8.14 28.23
N THR A 279 -20.53 -7.52 27.07
CA THR A 279 -21.03 -6.17 26.84
C THR A 279 -21.81 -6.14 25.53
N VAL A 280 -22.98 -5.53 25.52
CA VAL A 280 -23.80 -5.35 24.31
C VAL A 280 -23.10 -4.38 23.38
N THR A 281 -22.67 -4.86 22.21
CA THR A 281 -21.93 -4.04 21.23
C THR A 281 -22.81 -3.57 20.07
N TRP A 282 -23.87 -4.31 19.76
CA TRP A 282 -24.73 -3.99 18.64
C TRP A 282 -26.15 -4.55 18.84
N ILE A 283 -27.14 -3.81 18.37
CA ILE A 283 -28.55 -4.18 18.37
C ILE A 283 -29.08 -3.97 16.96
N SER A 284 -29.72 -4.99 16.39
CA SER A 284 -30.28 -4.92 15.03
C SER A 284 -31.40 -3.85 14.96
N SER A 285 -31.36 -3.03 13.93
CA SER A 285 -32.44 -2.10 13.59
C SER A 285 -33.60 -2.75 12.81
N ARG A 286 -33.43 -4.03 12.44
CA ARG A 286 -34.45 -4.80 11.71
C ARG A 286 -34.78 -6.05 12.49
N SER A 287 -36.06 -6.42 12.47
CA SER A 287 -36.51 -7.70 13.01
C SER A 287 -36.09 -8.85 12.10
N GLU A 288 -35.78 -9.98 12.71
CA GLU A 288 -35.53 -11.25 12.03
C GLU A 288 -36.62 -12.25 12.46
N PHE A 289 -36.89 -13.24 11.61
CA PHE A 289 -37.75 -14.36 12.00
C PHE A 289 -36.89 -15.36 12.80
N THR A 290 -37.43 -15.88 13.90
CA THR A 290 -36.75 -16.97 14.61
C THR A 290 -36.53 -18.14 13.66
N PRO A 291 -35.30 -18.65 13.54
CA PRO A 291 -35.04 -19.87 12.78
C PRO A 291 -35.64 -21.08 13.53
N LYS A 292 -36.97 -21.26 13.46
CA LYS A 292 -37.67 -22.46 13.95
C LYS A 292 -38.08 -23.30 12.76
N THR A 293 -37.74 -24.57 12.79
CA THR A 293 -38.36 -25.57 11.93
C THR A 293 -39.84 -25.66 12.35
N ILE A 294 -40.74 -25.25 11.47
CA ILE A 294 -42.20 -25.17 11.72
C ILE A 294 -42.70 -26.57 12.03
N LEU A 295 -43.23 -26.77 13.23
CA LEU A 295 -43.82 -28.04 13.64
C LEU A 295 -45.34 -27.98 13.91
N THR A 296 -45.98 -26.80 14.01
CA THR A 296 -47.42 -26.66 14.21
C THR A 296 -47.96 -25.31 13.78
N ASP A 297 -49.26 -25.27 13.34
CA ASP A 297 -49.97 -24.11 12.81
C ASP A 297 -50.24 -22.96 13.82
N ASP A 298 -49.96 -23.12 15.10
CA ASP A 298 -50.31 -22.17 16.17
C ASP A 298 -49.13 -21.32 16.67
N GLU A 299 -47.90 -21.56 16.24
CA GLU A 299 -46.76 -20.70 16.61
C GLU A 299 -46.52 -19.64 15.53
N ARG A 300 -47.19 -18.50 15.67
CA ARG A 300 -46.78 -17.25 14.93
C ARG A 300 -45.33 -17.01 15.20
N ALA A 301 -44.51 -16.93 14.15
CA ALA A 301 -43.10 -16.56 14.24
C ALA A 301 -42.99 -15.22 14.97
N ASP A 302 -42.59 -15.19 16.22
CA ASP A 302 -42.36 -13.96 16.96
C ASP A 302 -41.18 -13.22 16.31
N LEU A 303 -41.42 -11.97 15.96
CA LEU A 303 -40.36 -11.08 15.48
C LEU A 303 -39.36 -10.89 16.60
N VAL A 304 -38.13 -11.20 16.32
CA VAL A 304 -36.98 -11.03 17.24
C VAL A 304 -35.96 -10.09 16.67
N TYR A 305 -35.16 -9.51 17.52
CA TYR A 305 -34.07 -8.63 17.14
C TYR A 305 -32.74 -9.29 17.53
N ALA A 306 -31.80 -9.33 16.59
CA ALA A 306 -30.47 -9.82 16.86
C ALA A 306 -29.68 -8.81 17.70
N VAL A 307 -28.98 -9.29 18.71
CA VAL A 307 -28.10 -8.52 19.58
C VAL A 307 -26.73 -9.18 19.62
N LYS A 308 -25.65 -8.41 19.38
CA LYS A 308 -24.28 -8.89 19.52
C LYS A 308 -23.73 -8.47 20.87
N ILE A 309 -23.18 -9.41 21.60
CA ILE A 309 -22.61 -9.22 22.93
C ILE A 309 -21.18 -9.73 22.86
N ALA A 310 -20.20 -8.84 22.97
CA ALA A 310 -18.79 -9.19 22.96
C ALA A 310 -18.36 -9.68 24.34
N PHE A 311 -17.45 -10.65 24.38
CA PHE A 311 -16.81 -11.17 25.57
C PHE A 311 -15.41 -11.71 25.25
N ASP A 312 -14.56 -11.78 26.26
CA ASP A 312 -13.24 -12.40 26.13
C ASP A 312 -13.35 -13.91 26.38
N ASN A 313 -12.90 -14.68 25.39
CA ASN A 313 -12.92 -16.13 25.43
C ASN A 313 -11.59 -16.69 25.94
N ASP A 314 -11.65 -17.66 26.80
CA ASP A 314 -10.49 -18.39 27.35
C ASP A 314 -10.11 -19.65 26.54
N GLY A 315 -10.63 -19.76 25.30
CA GLY A 315 -10.39 -20.88 24.40
C GLY A 315 -11.37 -22.02 24.53
N PHE A 316 -12.27 -21.97 25.51
CA PHE A 316 -13.30 -23.01 25.68
C PHE A 316 -14.43 -22.87 24.65
N VAL A 317 -14.98 -21.66 24.49
CA VAL A 317 -16.09 -21.41 23.57
C VAL A 317 -15.62 -21.58 22.13
N LYS A 318 -16.38 -22.32 21.33
CA LYS A 318 -16.14 -22.52 19.90
C LYS A 318 -17.22 -21.83 19.07
N ILE A 319 -16.88 -21.45 17.86
CA ILE A 319 -17.81 -20.88 16.88
C ILE A 319 -18.95 -21.90 16.65
N GLY A 320 -20.19 -21.41 16.64
CA GLY A 320 -21.39 -22.22 16.43
C GLY A 320 -21.93 -22.90 17.70
N MET A 321 -21.24 -22.82 18.85
CA MET A 321 -21.82 -23.28 20.12
C MET A 321 -23.03 -22.45 20.51
N TYR A 322 -23.98 -23.05 21.22
CA TYR A 322 -25.14 -22.35 21.80
C TYR A 322 -24.77 -21.72 23.14
N GLY A 323 -25.31 -20.53 23.36
CA GLY A 323 -25.16 -19.82 24.61
C GLY A 323 -26.45 -19.11 25.04
N GLU A 324 -26.45 -18.70 26.28
CA GLU A 324 -27.56 -18.03 26.94
C GLU A 324 -27.07 -16.69 27.48
N VAL A 325 -27.94 -15.69 27.54
CA VAL A 325 -27.62 -14.36 28.02
C VAL A 325 -28.58 -13.92 29.11
N LYS A 326 -28.04 -13.24 30.13
CA LYS A 326 -28.82 -12.56 31.16
C LYS A 326 -28.40 -11.08 31.18
N PHE A 327 -29.37 -10.19 30.91
CA PHE A 327 -29.17 -8.73 30.86
C PHE A 327 -29.29 -8.08 32.23
#